data_9c70a8834488ad97ac0ee33e0de3dc4a
#
_entry.id   9c70a8834488ad97ac0ee33e0de3dc4a
#
_cell.length_a   1.000
_cell.length_b   1.000
_cell.length_c   1.000
_cell.angle_alpha   90.00
_cell.angle_beta   90.00
_cell.angle_gamma   90.00
#
_symmetry.space_group_name_H-M   'P 1'
#
loop_
_entity.id
_entity.type
_entity.pdbx_description
1 polymer ?
#
loop_
_entity_poly.entity_id
_entity_poly.type
_entity_poly.pdbx_seq_one_letter_code
_entity_poly.pdbx_strand_id
1 'polypeptide(L)'
;MTTKESYPICFSHVGHTVPNLEKAIDFYTKAMGWYHVSGPIHVEENADGTLSDISRKIYGSGWGAFSFAHLVSADGIGFEMFEFKNNSTKSSNPNPFVSGINHFCIQDPDIEGRMARIIEFGGKQKTEIMPLDPSGVKPYKMAYMEDPFGNLIEIYTHSYIQHNQ
;
A
#
# COMPACT_ATOMS: atom_id res chain seq x y z
N MET A 1 32.32 7.12 -24.52
CA MET A 1 31.21 6.32 -23.93
C MET A 1 29.95 7.10 -24.17
N THR A 2 29.09 6.65 -25.10
CA THR A 2 27.76 7.26 -25.28
C THR A 2 26.94 6.92 -24.06
N THR A 3 26.59 7.91 -23.27
CA THR A 3 25.60 7.78 -22.18
C THR A 3 24.29 7.36 -22.81
N LYS A 4 23.88 6.11 -22.58
CA LYS A 4 22.56 5.62 -22.99
C LYS A 4 21.56 6.51 -22.27
N GLU A 5 20.72 7.24 -23.00
CA GLU A 5 19.65 8.04 -22.39
C GLU A 5 18.78 7.15 -21.51
N SER A 6 18.51 7.61 -20.29
CA SER A 6 17.59 6.91 -19.39
C SER A 6 16.16 7.10 -19.90
N TYR A 7 15.38 6.02 -19.94
CA TYR A 7 13.97 6.05 -20.28
C TYR A 7 13.13 5.82 -19.00
N PRO A 8 11.91 6.37 -18.92
CA PRO A 8 11.02 6.11 -17.80
C PRO A 8 10.72 4.61 -17.68
N ILE A 9 10.80 4.08 -16.48
CA ILE A 9 10.42 2.69 -16.16
C ILE A 9 9.04 2.67 -15.51
N CYS A 10 8.32 1.56 -15.67
CA CYS A 10 7.04 1.35 -15.03
C CYS A 10 7.21 1.04 -13.55
N PHE A 11 6.28 1.53 -12.73
CA PHE A 11 6.13 1.09 -11.36
C PHE A 11 5.47 -0.28 -11.34
N SER A 12 6.07 -1.27 -10.68
CA SER A 12 5.57 -2.65 -10.66
C SER A 12 4.73 -2.93 -9.42
N HIS A 13 5.30 -2.76 -8.25
CA HIS A 13 4.62 -3.05 -6.99
C HIS A 13 5.24 -2.28 -5.81
N VAL A 14 4.53 -2.28 -4.69
CA VAL A 14 5.03 -1.83 -3.40
C VAL A 14 4.97 -2.99 -2.40
N GLY A 15 6.02 -3.14 -1.58
CA GLY A 15 6.04 -4.06 -0.45
C GLY A 15 5.55 -3.37 0.82
N HIS A 16 4.65 -4.00 1.55
CA HIS A 16 3.99 -3.45 2.72
C HIS A 16 3.96 -4.44 3.87
N THR A 17 4.55 -4.08 5.02
CA THR A 17 4.51 -4.93 6.21
C THR A 17 3.27 -4.64 7.03
N VAL A 18 2.53 -5.70 7.38
CA VAL A 18 1.28 -5.64 8.14
C VAL A 18 1.34 -6.53 9.39
N PRO A 19 0.64 -6.19 10.47
CA PRO A 19 0.66 -6.99 11.69
C PRO A 19 -0.21 -8.27 11.60
N ASN A 20 -1.10 -8.35 10.62
CA ASN A 20 -1.97 -9.50 10.36
C ASN A 20 -2.33 -9.57 8.88
N LEU A 21 -1.79 -10.58 8.21
CA LEU A 21 -1.91 -10.71 6.76
C LEU A 21 -3.33 -11.02 6.29
N GLU A 22 -4.05 -11.89 6.99
CA GLU A 22 -5.42 -12.25 6.61
C GLU A 22 -6.37 -11.06 6.72
N LYS A 23 -6.27 -10.29 7.80
CA LYS A 23 -7.04 -9.05 7.96
C LYS A 23 -6.69 -8.01 6.92
N ALA A 24 -5.42 -7.94 6.51
CA ALA A 24 -5.00 -7.02 5.46
C ALA A 24 -5.56 -7.43 4.10
N ILE A 25 -5.50 -8.71 3.74
CA ILE A 25 -6.13 -9.24 2.52
C ILE A 25 -7.62 -8.89 2.52
N ASP A 26 -8.32 -9.18 3.62
CA ASP A 26 -9.75 -8.91 3.75
C ASP A 26 -10.07 -7.42 3.58
N PHE A 27 -9.33 -6.54 4.23
CA PHE A 27 -9.50 -5.10 4.11
C PHE A 27 -9.27 -4.60 2.69
N TYR A 28 -8.13 -4.89 2.09
CA TYR A 28 -7.77 -4.33 0.79
C TYR A 28 -8.62 -4.90 -0.34
N THR A 29 -9.06 -6.15 -0.25
CA THR A 29 -10.00 -6.72 -1.23
C THR A 29 -11.39 -6.12 -1.10
N LYS A 30 -11.89 -5.88 0.11
CA LYS A 30 -13.26 -5.37 0.35
C LYS A 30 -13.34 -3.85 0.25
N ALA A 31 -12.42 -3.13 0.89
CA ALA A 31 -12.44 -1.67 0.92
C ALA A 31 -11.94 -1.04 -0.39
N MET A 32 -10.90 -1.60 -1.00
CA MET A 32 -10.31 -1.09 -2.24
C MET A 32 -10.84 -1.79 -3.50
N GLY A 33 -11.41 -2.99 -3.38
CA GLY A 33 -11.81 -3.80 -4.52
C GLY A 33 -10.62 -4.41 -5.27
N TRP A 34 -9.44 -4.49 -4.64
CA TRP A 34 -8.25 -5.06 -5.27
C TRP A 34 -8.36 -6.57 -5.41
N TYR A 35 -7.74 -7.12 -6.44
CA TYR A 35 -7.74 -8.56 -6.69
C TYR A 35 -6.66 -9.25 -5.86
N HIS A 36 -7.06 -10.31 -5.13
CA HIS A 36 -6.13 -11.21 -4.48
C HIS A 36 -5.57 -12.19 -5.51
N VAL A 37 -4.29 -12.05 -5.83
CA VAL A 37 -3.64 -12.82 -6.90
C VAL A 37 -3.09 -14.14 -6.37
N SER A 38 -2.39 -14.11 -5.22
CA SER A 38 -1.80 -15.32 -4.64
C SER A 38 -1.44 -15.13 -3.16
N GLY A 39 -1.22 -16.25 -2.48
CA GLY A 39 -0.90 -16.29 -1.06
C GLY A 39 -2.12 -16.55 -0.18
N PRO A 40 -1.97 -16.64 1.16
CA PRO A 40 -0.70 -16.51 1.89
C PRO A 40 0.34 -17.57 1.52
N ILE A 41 1.57 -17.15 1.29
CA ILE A 41 2.73 -18.01 1.09
C ILE A 41 3.60 -17.89 2.32
N HIS A 42 3.94 -19.03 2.94
CA HIS A 42 4.79 -19.07 4.13
C HIS A 42 6.25 -19.32 3.76
N VAL A 43 7.17 -18.58 4.38
CA VAL A 43 8.62 -18.67 4.17
C VAL A 43 9.32 -18.73 5.52
N GLU A 44 10.21 -19.72 5.68
CA GLU A 44 11.03 -19.88 6.88
C GLU A 44 12.50 -19.58 6.58
N GLU A 45 13.17 -18.92 7.51
CA GLU A 45 14.56 -18.51 7.36
C GLU A 45 15.51 -19.68 7.13
N ASN A 46 15.27 -20.78 7.84
CA ASN A 46 16.12 -21.96 7.81
C ASN A 46 15.69 -23.03 6.81
N ALA A 47 14.65 -22.78 6.04
CA ALA A 47 14.24 -23.70 4.98
C ALA A 47 15.15 -23.62 3.76
N ASP A 48 15.28 -24.73 3.05
CA ASP A 48 15.89 -24.77 1.72
C ASP A 48 14.89 -24.22 0.68
N GLY A 49 15.40 -23.46 -0.28
CA GLY A 49 14.59 -22.99 -1.40
C GLY A 49 14.84 -21.54 -1.77
N THR A 50 14.45 -21.22 -2.98
CA THR A 50 14.74 -19.92 -3.62
C THR A 50 14.22 -18.73 -2.81
N LEU A 51 13.01 -18.82 -2.25
CA LEU A 51 12.44 -17.70 -1.48
C LEU A 51 13.21 -17.46 -0.18
N SER A 52 13.58 -18.52 0.54
CA SER A 52 14.40 -18.42 1.75
C SER A 52 15.79 -17.87 1.44
N ASP A 53 16.40 -18.30 0.33
CA ASP A 53 17.71 -17.82 -0.13
C ASP A 53 17.67 -16.32 -0.47
N ILE A 54 16.65 -15.88 -1.19
CA ILE A 54 16.45 -14.47 -1.54
C ILE A 54 16.22 -13.64 -0.27
N SER A 55 15.36 -14.11 0.62
CA SER A 55 15.02 -13.41 1.86
C SER A 55 16.23 -13.26 2.79
N ARG A 56 17.08 -14.27 2.90
CA ARG A 56 18.36 -14.17 3.63
C ARG A 56 19.30 -13.12 3.04
N LYS A 57 19.32 -12.97 1.72
CA LYS A 57 20.14 -11.93 1.05
C LYS A 57 19.61 -10.52 1.30
N ILE A 58 18.28 -10.36 1.42
CA ILE A 58 17.62 -9.06 1.60
C ILE A 58 17.61 -8.65 3.07
N TYR A 59 17.21 -9.56 3.96
CA TYR A 59 16.95 -9.26 5.38
C TYR A 59 18.08 -9.67 6.32
N GLY A 60 19.08 -10.42 5.83
CA GLY A 60 20.13 -11.00 6.67
C GLY A 60 19.62 -12.20 7.46
N SER A 61 19.86 -12.22 8.76
CA SER A 61 19.43 -13.28 9.67
C SER A 61 18.57 -12.75 10.82
N GLY A 62 17.80 -13.63 11.45
CA GLY A 62 17.00 -13.32 12.64
C GLY A 62 15.55 -12.92 12.34
N TRP A 63 15.09 -13.04 11.10
CA TRP A 63 13.70 -12.79 10.74
C TRP A 63 12.78 -14.00 10.99
N GLY A 64 13.33 -15.20 11.14
CA GLY A 64 12.65 -16.43 11.52
C GLY A 64 11.68 -16.95 10.46
N ALA A 65 10.53 -16.35 10.36
CA ALA A 65 9.52 -16.69 9.35
C ALA A 65 8.65 -15.48 9.01
N PHE A 66 8.10 -15.46 7.80
CA PHE A 66 7.03 -14.55 7.40
C PHE A 66 6.02 -15.25 6.51
N SER A 67 4.85 -14.66 6.40
CA SER A 67 3.88 -14.99 5.36
C SER A 67 3.63 -13.75 4.51
N PHE A 68 3.39 -13.96 3.22
CA PHE A 68 3.12 -12.86 2.30
C PHE A 68 2.03 -13.21 1.30
N ALA A 69 1.40 -12.18 0.75
CA ALA A 69 0.37 -12.30 -0.27
C ALA A 69 0.50 -11.18 -1.31
N HIS A 70 0.00 -11.44 -2.49
CA HIS A 70 -0.01 -10.51 -3.60
C HIS A 70 -1.42 -10.06 -3.92
N LEU A 71 -1.63 -8.76 -3.90
CA LEU A 71 -2.81 -8.12 -4.45
C LEU A 71 -2.43 -7.29 -5.66
N VAL A 72 -3.41 -6.93 -6.47
CA VAL A 72 -3.21 -6.04 -7.61
C VAL A 72 -4.37 -5.05 -7.74
N SER A 73 -4.04 -3.80 -7.98
CA SER A 73 -4.99 -2.73 -8.25
C SER A 73 -5.54 -2.81 -9.67
N ALA A 74 -6.59 -2.05 -9.97
CA ALA A 74 -7.24 -2.07 -11.29
C ALA A 74 -6.33 -1.64 -12.46
N ASP A 75 -5.31 -0.83 -12.17
CA ASP A 75 -4.30 -0.38 -13.13
C ASP A 75 -3.08 -1.30 -13.24
N GLY A 76 -3.10 -2.46 -12.54
CA GLY A 76 -2.05 -3.48 -12.62
C GLY A 76 -0.86 -3.25 -11.70
N ILE A 77 -0.92 -2.29 -10.77
CA ILE A 77 0.13 -2.10 -9.77
C ILE A 77 -0.03 -3.14 -8.66
N GLY A 78 1.06 -3.87 -8.39
CA GLY A 78 1.08 -4.90 -7.34
C GLY A 78 1.18 -4.30 -5.93
N PHE A 79 0.58 -4.99 -4.98
CA PHE A 79 0.67 -4.69 -3.56
C PHE A 79 1.03 -5.98 -2.83
N GLU A 80 2.31 -6.11 -2.43
CA GLU A 80 2.81 -7.26 -1.67
C GLU A 80 2.70 -6.97 -0.18
N MET A 81 1.98 -7.81 0.54
CA MET A 81 1.83 -7.66 1.99
C MET A 81 2.60 -8.75 2.73
N PHE A 82 3.35 -8.35 3.76
CA PHE A 82 4.21 -9.23 4.56
C PHE A 82 3.80 -9.20 6.03
N GLU A 83 3.70 -10.38 6.65
CA GLU A 83 3.55 -10.54 8.09
C GLU A 83 4.75 -11.32 8.63
N PHE A 84 5.63 -10.65 9.40
CA PHE A 84 6.78 -11.29 10.05
C PHE A 84 6.38 -11.86 11.41
N LYS A 85 6.66 -13.15 11.63
CA LYS A 85 6.20 -13.88 12.82
C LYS A 85 7.02 -13.58 14.09
N ASN A 86 8.33 -13.37 13.95
CA ASN A 86 9.22 -13.21 15.09
C ASN A 86 9.42 -11.73 15.53
N ASN A 87 9.08 -10.81 14.68
CA ASN A 87 9.06 -9.39 15.01
C ASN A 87 7.61 -9.00 15.21
N SER A 88 7.20 -8.71 16.45
CA SER A 88 5.88 -8.14 16.69
C SER A 88 5.77 -6.86 15.88
N THR A 89 5.22 -6.99 14.67
CA THR A 89 4.93 -5.85 13.81
C THR A 89 3.90 -5.02 14.56
N LYS A 90 4.35 -3.96 15.20
CA LYS A 90 3.47 -3.01 15.84
C LYS A 90 2.66 -2.34 14.74
N SER A 91 1.39 -2.08 15.02
CA SER A 91 0.59 -1.17 14.19
C SER A 91 1.44 0.04 13.83
N SER A 92 1.51 0.38 12.56
CA SER A 92 2.28 1.53 12.12
C SER A 92 1.65 2.76 12.76
N ASN A 93 2.47 3.56 13.42
CA ASN A 93 2.13 4.96 13.65
C ASN A 93 3.04 5.71 12.67
N PRO A 94 2.56 6.04 11.47
CA PRO A 94 3.39 6.66 10.46
C PRO A 94 3.92 7.96 11.03
N ASN A 95 5.22 8.00 11.26
CA ASN A 95 5.88 9.21 11.67
C ASN A 95 6.38 9.93 10.42
N PRO A 96 5.73 11.01 9.97
CA PRO A 96 6.10 11.72 8.74
C PRO A 96 7.48 12.38 8.81
N PHE A 97 8.08 12.43 10.00
CA PHE A 97 9.43 12.96 10.22
C PHE A 97 10.53 11.90 10.10
N VAL A 98 10.16 10.64 9.86
CA VAL A 98 11.11 9.56 9.57
C VAL A 98 11.18 9.35 8.06
N SER A 99 12.40 9.33 7.53
CA SER A 99 12.63 9.10 6.10
C SER A 99 12.07 7.75 5.65
N GLY A 100 11.27 7.75 4.60
CA GLY A 100 10.65 6.55 4.03
C GLY A 100 9.35 6.88 3.29
N ILE A 101 8.65 5.85 2.83
CA ILE A 101 7.32 6.00 2.25
C ILE A 101 6.33 6.22 3.41
N ASN A 102 5.66 7.37 3.42
CA ASN A 102 4.73 7.71 4.49
C ASN A 102 3.25 7.48 4.15
N HIS A 103 2.90 7.42 2.88
CA HIS A 103 1.55 7.10 2.39
C HIS A 103 1.59 6.54 0.98
N PHE A 104 0.49 5.97 0.55
CA PHE A 104 0.19 5.71 -0.85
C PHE A 104 -1.13 6.39 -1.22
N CYS A 105 -1.28 6.73 -2.51
CA CYS A 105 -2.46 7.39 -3.01
C CYS A 105 -3.23 6.47 -3.95
N ILE A 106 -4.56 6.50 -3.83
CA ILE A 106 -5.49 5.85 -4.74
C ILE A 106 -6.32 6.90 -5.48
N GLN A 107 -6.82 6.53 -6.66
CA GLN A 107 -7.73 7.37 -7.41
C GLN A 107 -9.12 6.76 -7.42
N ASP A 108 -10.11 7.52 -6.96
CA ASP A 108 -11.52 7.14 -7.05
C ASP A 108 -12.40 8.37 -7.25
N PRO A 109 -13.12 8.49 -8.37
CA PRO A 109 -14.02 9.62 -8.60
C PRO A 109 -15.19 9.68 -7.59
N ASP A 110 -15.57 8.54 -6.97
CA ASP A 110 -16.54 8.48 -5.87
C ASP A 110 -15.80 8.46 -4.52
N ILE A 111 -15.21 9.59 -4.16
CA ILE A 111 -14.43 9.73 -2.92
C ILE A 111 -15.27 9.47 -1.67
N GLU A 112 -16.53 9.94 -1.65
CA GLU A 112 -17.45 9.76 -0.54
C GLU A 112 -17.78 8.26 -0.34
N GLY A 113 -18.09 7.54 -1.40
CA GLY A 113 -18.36 6.10 -1.36
C GLY A 113 -17.11 5.30 -0.97
N ARG A 114 -15.93 5.70 -1.46
CA ARG A 114 -14.66 5.05 -1.08
C ARG A 114 -14.33 5.23 0.39
N MET A 115 -14.48 6.43 0.91
CA MET A 115 -14.27 6.71 2.34
C MET A 115 -15.24 5.92 3.22
N ALA A 116 -16.51 5.84 2.84
CA ALA A 116 -17.51 5.04 3.56
C ALA A 116 -17.11 3.56 3.60
N ARG A 117 -16.65 2.98 2.49
CA ARG A 117 -16.17 1.59 2.46
C ARG A 117 -14.93 1.37 3.31
N ILE A 118 -13.97 2.27 3.29
CA ILE A 118 -12.78 2.19 4.15
C ILE A 118 -13.20 2.13 5.62
N ILE A 119 -14.14 2.97 6.03
CA ILE A 119 -14.68 2.99 7.42
C ILE A 119 -15.42 1.69 7.74
N GLU A 120 -16.29 1.22 6.82
CA GLU A 120 -17.05 -0.03 6.97
C GLU A 120 -16.15 -1.23 7.28
N PHE A 121 -14.97 -1.30 6.63
CA PHE A 121 -14.01 -2.39 6.81
C PHE A 121 -12.92 -2.11 7.84
N GLY A 122 -13.11 -1.12 8.72
CA GLY A 122 -12.29 -0.90 9.91
C GLY A 122 -11.18 0.13 9.77
N GLY A 123 -11.09 0.82 8.64
CA GLY A 123 -10.25 2.00 8.51
C GLY A 123 -10.85 3.23 9.20
N LYS A 124 -10.14 4.34 9.16
CA LYS A 124 -10.54 5.59 9.83
C LYS A 124 -10.37 6.78 8.91
N GLN A 125 -11.28 7.72 9.04
CA GLN A 125 -11.12 9.03 8.41
C GLN A 125 -10.05 9.85 9.14
N LYS A 126 -9.14 10.44 8.37
CA LYS A 126 -8.07 11.33 8.88
C LYS A 126 -8.37 12.80 8.64
N THR A 127 -8.87 13.12 7.46
CA THR A 127 -9.27 14.49 7.09
C THR A 127 -10.69 14.50 6.54
N GLU A 128 -11.31 15.65 6.54
CA GLU A 128 -12.47 15.91 5.70
C GLU A 128 -12.08 15.88 4.22
N ILE A 129 -13.08 15.86 3.34
CA ILE A 129 -12.86 16.02 1.90
C ILE A 129 -12.48 17.47 1.63
N MET A 130 -11.34 17.67 1.00
CA MET A 130 -10.77 18.97 0.71
C MET A 130 -10.82 19.25 -0.78
N PRO A 131 -11.27 20.45 -1.21
CA PRO A 131 -11.09 20.87 -2.61
C PRO A 131 -9.61 21.15 -2.86
N LEU A 132 -9.10 20.69 -4.00
CA LEU A 132 -7.71 20.92 -4.43
C LEU A 132 -7.54 22.15 -5.30
N ASP A 133 -8.63 22.65 -5.88
CA ASP A 133 -8.65 23.92 -6.58
C ASP A 133 -9.45 24.97 -5.78
N PRO A 134 -8.76 25.87 -5.06
CA PRO A 134 -9.43 26.94 -4.31
C PRO A 134 -10.26 27.89 -5.18
N SER A 135 -9.96 27.96 -6.50
CA SER A 135 -10.75 28.77 -7.44
C SER A 135 -12.11 28.14 -7.78
N GLY A 136 -12.28 26.85 -7.51
CA GLY A 136 -13.50 26.10 -7.81
C GLY A 136 -13.73 25.80 -9.30
N VAL A 137 -12.74 26.07 -10.14
CA VAL A 137 -12.83 25.80 -11.59
C VAL A 137 -12.72 24.30 -11.88
N LYS A 138 -11.82 23.62 -11.16
CA LYS A 138 -11.63 22.18 -11.29
C LYS A 138 -12.35 21.47 -10.13
N PRO A 139 -13.19 20.44 -10.38
CA PRO A 139 -13.94 19.73 -9.33
C PRO A 139 -13.07 18.72 -8.57
N TYR A 140 -11.78 19.00 -8.44
CA TYR A 140 -10.81 18.08 -7.86
C TYR A 140 -10.89 18.08 -6.33
N LYS A 141 -10.95 16.89 -5.77
CA LYS A 141 -11.03 16.67 -4.33
C LYS A 141 -9.97 15.68 -3.88
N MET A 142 -9.60 15.77 -2.63
CA MET A 142 -8.76 14.79 -1.95
C MET A 142 -9.22 14.55 -0.52
N ALA A 143 -8.80 13.43 0.06
CA ALA A 143 -8.94 13.15 1.48
C ALA A 143 -7.82 12.19 1.93
N TYR A 144 -7.55 12.19 3.24
CA TYR A 144 -6.70 11.19 3.86
C TYR A 144 -7.51 10.26 4.76
N MET A 145 -7.21 8.98 4.65
CA MET A 145 -7.75 7.91 5.48
C MET A 145 -6.62 7.14 6.16
N GLU A 146 -6.95 6.30 7.11
CA GLU A 146 -6.06 5.29 7.67
C GLU A 146 -6.66 3.91 7.43
N ASP A 147 -5.82 2.92 7.10
CA ASP A 147 -6.21 1.53 7.12
C ASP A 147 -6.38 1.02 8.57
N PRO A 148 -6.86 -0.22 8.82
CA PRO A 148 -7.02 -0.77 10.16
C PRO A 148 -5.72 -0.87 10.98
N PHE A 149 -4.58 -0.72 10.33
CA PHE A 149 -3.25 -0.84 10.94
C PHE A 149 -2.57 0.52 11.16
N GLY A 150 -3.20 1.63 10.72
CA GLY A 150 -2.70 2.98 10.86
C GLY A 150 -1.84 3.47 9.69
N ASN A 151 -1.83 2.75 8.55
CA ASN A 151 -1.15 3.23 7.35
C ASN A 151 -1.99 4.31 6.68
N LEU A 152 -1.32 5.36 6.22
CA LEU A 152 -1.97 6.51 5.63
C LEU A 152 -2.31 6.24 4.16
N ILE A 153 -3.56 6.49 3.79
CA ILE A 153 -4.11 6.35 2.44
C ILE A 153 -4.58 7.72 1.99
N GLU A 154 -4.04 8.22 0.90
CA GLU A 154 -4.54 9.41 0.23
C GLU A 154 -5.53 9.01 -0.88
N ILE A 155 -6.57 9.79 -1.09
CA ILE A 155 -7.57 9.56 -2.13
C ILE A 155 -7.68 10.82 -2.98
N TYR A 156 -7.54 10.65 -4.31
CA TYR A 156 -7.81 11.70 -5.30
C TYR A 156 -9.05 11.34 -6.14
N THR A 157 -9.86 12.34 -6.49
CA THR A 157 -10.96 12.15 -7.45
C THR A 157 -10.50 12.15 -8.92
N HIS A 158 -9.24 12.41 -9.18
CA HIS A 158 -8.65 12.63 -10.50
C HIS A 158 -7.24 12.06 -10.56
N SER A 159 -6.67 12.00 -11.78
CA SER A 159 -5.33 11.44 -11.95
C SER A 159 -4.22 12.35 -11.38
N TYR A 160 -3.11 11.73 -10.99
CA TYR A 160 -1.93 12.46 -10.49
C TYR A 160 -1.41 13.51 -11.47
N ILE A 161 -1.49 13.22 -12.79
CA ILE A 161 -1.10 14.18 -13.83
C ILE A 161 -2.03 15.40 -13.84
N GLN A 162 -3.34 15.18 -13.78
CA GLN A 162 -4.33 16.27 -13.74
C GLN A 162 -4.17 17.15 -12.49
N HIS A 163 -3.74 16.55 -11.38
CA HIS A 163 -3.48 17.28 -10.15
C HIS A 163 -2.33 18.27 -10.29
N ASN A 164 -1.29 17.93 -11.05
CA ASN A 164 -0.04 18.69 -11.12
C ASN A 164 0.07 19.55 -12.40
N GLN A 165 -0.98 19.69 -13.18
CA GLN A 165 -1.13 20.58 -14.34
C GLN A 165 -2.10 21.72 -14.05
#